data_2e7104b6f43b8d8d20b1b71d8a5d2f62
#
_entry.id   2e7104b6f43b8d8d20b1b71d8a5d2f62
#
_cell.length_a   1.000
_cell.length_b   1.000
_cell.length_c   1.000
_cell.angle_alpha   90.00
_cell.angle_beta   90.00
_cell.angle_gamma   90.00
#
_symmetry.space_group_name_H-M   'P 1'
#
loop_
_entity.id
_entity.type
_entity.pdbx_description
1 polymer ?
#
loop_
_entity_poly.entity_id
_entity_poly.type
_entity_poly.pdbx_seq_one_letter_code
_entity_poly.pdbx_strand_id
1 'polypeptide(L)'
;MSTEEQSKKDLYFMQRALAEAEAAYKQGEIPVGAVVVCRDRIIARAHNLTETLNDVTAHAEMQAITMAANELGGKYLQDCTLYVTVEPCIMCAGAIGWAQLQRIVYGCPDEKRGYHEYAPKAFHPKANVTYGVMADECRALMQRFFQERR
;
A
#
# COMPACT_ATOMS: atom_id res chain seq x y z
N MET A 1 -14.09 15.64 -10.37
CA MET A 1 -13.64 15.82 -8.98
C MET A 1 -12.53 16.86 -8.96
N SER A 2 -12.57 17.81 -8.03
CA SER A 2 -11.51 18.81 -7.91
C SER A 2 -10.24 18.19 -7.30
N THR A 3 -9.10 18.84 -7.54
CA THR A 3 -7.82 18.44 -6.95
C THR A 3 -7.89 18.47 -5.42
N GLU A 4 -8.57 19.46 -4.86
CA GLU A 4 -8.73 19.60 -3.42
C GLU A 4 -9.54 18.45 -2.82
N GLU A 5 -10.63 18.07 -3.48
CA GLU A 5 -11.45 16.93 -3.05
C GLU A 5 -10.64 15.62 -3.11
N GLN A 6 -9.86 15.44 -4.18
CA GLN A 6 -9.01 14.26 -4.31
C GLN A 6 -7.97 14.21 -3.19
N SER A 7 -7.35 15.34 -2.86
CA SER A 7 -6.37 15.42 -1.77
C SER A 7 -6.97 15.07 -0.43
N LYS A 8 -8.20 15.51 -0.16
CA LYS A 8 -8.91 15.17 1.09
C LYS A 8 -9.20 13.67 1.17
N LYS A 9 -9.62 13.06 0.07
CA LYS A 9 -9.86 11.61 0.01
C LYS A 9 -8.56 10.84 0.22
N ASP A 10 -7.49 11.27 -0.42
CA ASP A 10 -6.19 10.62 -0.28
C ASP A 10 -5.72 10.66 1.17
N LEU A 11 -5.89 11.78 1.84
CA LEU A 11 -5.56 11.90 3.25
C LEU A 11 -6.39 10.95 4.11
N TYR A 12 -7.68 10.91 3.88
CA TYR A 12 -8.60 10.04 4.63
C TYR A 12 -8.21 8.56 4.48
N PHE A 13 -8.03 8.11 3.24
CA PHE A 13 -7.72 6.70 2.98
C PHE A 13 -6.29 6.33 3.42
N MET A 14 -5.34 7.27 3.32
CA MET A 14 -3.99 7.02 3.83
C MET A 14 -4.01 6.90 5.37
N GLN A 15 -4.85 7.65 6.06
CA GLN A 15 -5.03 7.49 7.50
C GLN A 15 -5.51 6.08 7.84
N ARG A 16 -6.39 5.50 7.00
CA ARG A 16 -6.86 4.12 7.19
C ARG A 16 -5.72 3.12 6.94
N ALA A 17 -4.90 3.34 5.93
CA ALA A 17 -3.72 2.51 5.68
C ALA A 17 -2.72 2.63 6.83
N LEU A 18 -2.51 3.82 7.37
CA LEU A 18 -1.61 4.02 8.50
C LEU A 18 -2.12 3.30 9.76
N ALA A 19 -3.44 3.26 9.97
CA ALA A 19 -4.01 2.50 11.09
C ALA A 19 -3.67 1.00 10.96
N GLU A 20 -3.69 0.46 9.74
CA GLU A 20 -3.24 -0.91 9.50
C GLU A 20 -1.75 -1.09 9.79
N ALA A 21 -0.92 -0.12 9.40
CA ALA A 21 0.49 -0.15 9.70
C ALA A 21 0.75 -0.14 11.21
N GLU A 22 -0.02 0.62 11.97
CA GLU A 22 0.07 0.64 13.44
C GLU A 22 -0.33 -0.71 14.04
N ALA A 23 -1.33 -1.38 13.46
CA ALA A 23 -1.70 -2.73 13.88
C ALA A 23 -0.55 -3.72 13.66
N ALA A 24 0.12 -3.63 12.50
CA ALA A 24 1.31 -4.43 12.23
C ALA A 24 2.41 -4.17 13.26
N TYR A 25 2.65 -2.90 13.56
CA TYR A 25 3.64 -2.49 14.58
C TYR A 25 3.38 -3.19 15.91
N LYS A 26 2.14 -3.17 16.38
CA LYS A 26 1.75 -3.78 17.65
C LYS A 26 1.94 -5.29 17.66
N GLN A 27 1.89 -5.92 16.50
CA GLN A 27 2.08 -7.37 16.34
C GLN A 27 3.55 -7.77 16.13
N GLY A 28 4.46 -6.81 16.13
CA GLY A 28 5.87 -7.09 15.88
C GLY A 28 6.23 -7.27 14.41
N GLU A 29 5.32 -6.88 13.52
CA GLU A 29 5.54 -6.92 12.07
C GLU A 29 6.07 -5.58 11.57
N ILE A 30 6.81 -5.60 10.47
CA ILE A 30 7.23 -4.36 9.82
C ILE A 30 5.97 -3.52 9.52
N PRO A 31 5.91 -2.25 9.97
CA PRO A 31 4.66 -1.50 9.97
C PRO A 31 4.32 -0.90 8.61
N VAL A 32 3.83 -1.75 7.73
CA VAL A 32 3.30 -1.35 6.43
C VAL A 32 1.82 -1.73 6.40
N GLY A 33 0.98 -0.78 6.04
CA GLY A 33 -0.46 -0.99 5.91
C GLY A 33 -0.94 -0.57 4.54
N ALA A 34 -2.02 -1.20 4.10
CA ALA A 34 -2.60 -0.95 2.78
C ALA A 34 -4.12 -1.07 2.83
N VAL A 35 -4.78 -0.24 2.03
CA VAL A 35 -6.22 -0.38 1.77
C VAL A 35 -6.45 -0.28 0.28
N VAL A 36 -7.44 -1.01 -0.21
CA VAL A 36 -7.92 -0.90 -1.59
C VAL A 36 -9.29 -0.26 -1.57
N VAL A 37 -9.46 0.78 -2.37
CA VAL A 37 -10.68 1.58 -2.44
C VAL A 37 -11.28 1.45 -3.84
N CYS A 38 -12.56 1.14 -3.90
CA CYS A 38 -13.30 1.09 -5.15
C CYS A 38 -14.57 1.93 -4.99
N ARG A 39 -14.74 2.92 -5.84
CA ARG A 39 -15.91 3.82 -5.78
C ARG A 39 -16.10 4.44 -4.41
N ASP A 40 -15.02 5.00 -3.88
CA ASP A 40 -14.95 5.66 -2.56
C ASP A 40 -15.24 4.75 -1.36
N ARG A 41 -15.24 3.43 -1.56
CA ARG A 41 -15.44 2.45 -0.48
C ARG A 41 -14.18 1.61 -0.29
N ILE A 42 -13.79 1.40 0.95
CA ILE A 42 -12.70 0.49 1.27
C ILE A 42 -13.22 -0.94 1.11
N ILE A 43 -12.61 -1.71 0.21
CA ILE A 43 -12.98 -3.10 -0.03
C ILE A 43 -11.94 -4.09 0.48
N ALA A 44 -10.77 -3.60 0.89
CA ALA A 44 -9.73 -4.44 1.49
C ALA A 44 -8.88 -3.61 2.43
N ARG A 45 -8.51 -4.22 3.56
CA ARG A 45 -7.57 -3.65 4.54
C ARG A 45 -6.59 -4.74 4.91
N ALA A 46 -5.31 -4.41 4.92
CA ALA A 46 -4.28 -5.40 5.23
C ALA A 46 -3.04 -4.73 5.78
N HIS A 47 -2.24 -5.50 6.47
CA HIS A 47 -0.92 -5.07 6.92
C HIS A 47 0.05 -6.24 6.82
N ASN A 48 1.33 -5.95 6.90
CA ASN A 48 2.38 -6.96 6.77
C ASN A 48 2.20 -8.06 7.82
N LEU A 49 2.27 -9.32 7.37
CA LEU A 49 2.15 -10.50 8.22
C LEU A 49 3.24 -11.53 7.92
N THR A 50 4.40 -11.09 7.40
CA THR A 50 5.46 -12.02 7.00
C THR A 50 5.95 -12.91 8.15
N GLU A 51 6.04 -12.36 9.36
CA GLU A 51 6.45 -13.14 10.53
C GLU A 51 5.32 -14.03 11.04
N THR A 52 4.12 -13.47 11.19
CA THR A 52 2.95 -14.19 11.70
C THR A 52 2.61 -15.42 10.83
N LEU A 53 2.66 -15.26 9.52
CA LEU A 53 2.32 -16.33 8.57
C LEU A 53 3.55 -17.13 8.12
N ASN A 54 4.75 -16.75 8.55
CA ASN A 54 5.98 -17.36 8.08
C ASN A 54 6.02 -17.42 6.55
N ASP A 55 5.77 -16.28 5.93
CA ASP A 55 5.56 -16.17 4.48
C ASP A 55 6.18 -14.86 3.98
N VAL A 56 7.26 -14.96 3.20
CA VAL A 56 7.98 -13.79 2.68
C VAL A 56 7.13 -12.97 1.71
N THR A 57 6.05 -13.54 1.17
CA THR A 57 5.16 -12.82 0.26
C THR A 57 4.00 -12.12 0.96
N ALA A 58 3.83 -12.30 2.27
CA ALA A 58 2.68 -11.77 3.01
C ALA A 58 2.82 -10.28 3.31
N HIS A 59 3.17 -9.48 2.31
CA HIS A 59 3.20 -8.03 2.37
C HIS A 59 1.77 -7.48 2.40
N ALA A 60 1.60 -6.28 2.94
CA ALA A 60 0.29 -5.63 3.01
C ALA A 60 -0.39 -5.56 1.64
N GLU A 61 0.36 -5.17 0.62
CA GLU A 61 -0.17 -5.00 -0.73
C GLU A 61 -0.63 -6.32 -1.33
N MET A 62 0.14 -7.39 -1.14
CA MET A 62 -0.22 -8.71 -1.65
C MET A 62 -1.54 -9.19 -1.08
N GLN A 63 -1.70 -9.03 0.23
CA GLN A 63 -2.94 -9.42 0.92
C GLN A 63 -4.12 -8.55 0.50
N ALA A 64 -3.91 -7.23 0.39
CA ALA A 64 -4.96 -6.30 0.00
C ALA A 64 -5.47 -6.60 -1.42
N ILE A 65 -4.56 -6.93 -2.34
CA ILE A 65 -4.92 -7.31 -3.72
C ILE A 65 -5.79 -8.57 -3.71
N THR A 66 -5.38 -9.60 -2.95
CA THR A 66 -6.14 -10.85 -2.85
C THR A 66 -7.54 -10.61 -2.27
N MET A 67 -7.62 -9.84 -1.19
CA MET A 67 -8.91 -9.52 -0.57
C MET A 67 -9.82 -8.73 -1.51
N ALA A 68 -9.28 -7.75 -2.21
CA ALA A 68 -10.05 -6.93 -3.14
C ALA A 68 -10.58 -7.76 -4.30
N ALA A 69 -9.75 -8.65 -4.85
CA ALA A 69 -10.16 -9.55 -5.94
C ALA A 69 -11.30 -10.46 -5.49
N ASN A 70 -11.22 -11.00 -4.27
CA ASN A 70 -12.28 -11.82 -3.72
C ASN A 70 -13.57 -11.03 -3.52
N GLU A 71 -13.47 -9.81 -3.02
CA GLU A 71 -14.63 -8.94 -2.80
C GLU A 71 -15.34 -8.61 -4.11
N LEU A 72 -14.58 -8.32 -5.16
CA LEU A 72 -15.13 -7.94 -6.46
C LEU A 72 -15.48 -9.15 -7.34
N GLY A 73 -15.01 -10.34 -6.98
CA GLY A 73 -15.25 -11.53 -7.78
C GLY A 73 -14.45 -11.59 -9.06
N GLY A 74 -13.32 -10.90 -9.13
CA GLY A 74 -12.48 -10.89 -10.33
C GLY A 74 -11.08 -10.38 -10.02
N LYS A 75 -10.10 -10.85 -10.79
CA LYS A 75 -8.68 -10.59 -10.52
C LYS A 75 -8.18 -9.21 -10.96
N TYR A 76 -8.92 -8.52 -11.82
CA TYR A 76 -8.51 -7.21 -12.29
C TYR A 76 -9.19 -6.11 -11.49
N LEU A 77 -8.37 -5.17 -11.00
CA LEU A 77 -8.80 -4.12 -10.07
C LEU A 77 -8.76 -2.76 -10.76
N GLN A 78 -9.29 -2.70 -11.98
CA GLN A 78 -9.15 -1.55 -12.88
C GLN A 78 -9.78 -0.28 -12.35
N ASP A 79 -10.86 -0.38 -11.56
CA ASP A 79 -11.56 0.77 -11.01
C ASP A 79 -11.14 1.08 -9.58
N CYS A 80 -10.04 0.47 -9.11
CA CYS A 80 -9.61 0.58 -7.74
C CYS A 80 -8.36 1.42 -7.57
N THR A 81 -8.22 2.00 -6.38
CA THR A 81 -7.02 2.70 -5.93
C THR A 81 -6.42 1.94 -4.76
N LEU A 82 -5.13 1.73 -4.79
CA LEU A 82 -4.37 1.17 -3.66
C LEU A 82 -3.71 2.31 -2.90
N TYR A 83 -3.94 2.34 -1.58
CA TYR A 83 -3.23 3.22 -0.66
C TYR A 83 -2.31 2.36 0.19
N VAL A 84 -1.03 2.68 0.22
CA VAL A 84 -0.04 1.95 1.00
C VAL A 84 0.91 2.92 1.69
N THR A 85 1.28 2.64 2.92
CA THR A 85 2.03 3.59 3.75
C THR A 85 3.48 3.78 3.30
N VAL A 86 4.06 2.75 2.66
CA VAL A 86 5.45 2.78 2.18
C VAL A 86 5.45 2.39 0.71
N GLU A 87 6.34 2.97 -0.06
CA GLU A 87 6.51 2.66 -1.47
C GLU A 87 6.59 1.13 -1.70
N PRO A 88 5.82 0.56 -2.64
CA PRO A 88 5.85 -0.87 -2.91
C PRO A 88 7.23 -1.37 -3.35
N CYS A 89 7.61 -2.55 -2.89
CA CYS A 89 8.81 -3.23 -3.36
C CYS A 89 8.59 -3.81 -4.76
N ILE A 90 9.64 -4.38 -5.34
CA ILE A 90 9.58 -4.94 -6.70
C ILE A 90 8.52 -6.06 -6.82
N MET A 91 8.40 -6.92 -5.80
CA MET A 91 7.41 -8.00 -5.80
C MET A 91 5.98 -7.44 -5.84
N CYS A 92 5.69 -6.51 -4.93
CA CYS A 92 4.36 -5.90 -4.86
C CYS A 92 4.06 -5.06 -6.09
N ALA A 93 5.04 -4.33 -6.61
CA ALA A 93 4.87 -3.55 -7.84
C ALA A 93 4.49 -4.43 -9.02
N GLY A 94 5.11 -5.60 -9.14
CA GLY A 94 4.74 -6.57 -10.17
C GLY A 94 3.29 -7.04 -10.00
N ALA A 95 2.89 -7.37 -8.78
CA ALA A 95 1.52 -7.79 -8.48
C ALA A 95 0.52 -6.68 -8.79
N ILE A 96 0.84 -5.44 -8.43
CA ILE A 96 0.01 -4.26 -8.72
C ILE A 96 -0.19 -4.12 -10.22
N GLY A 97 0.88 -4.28 -11.00
CA GLY A 97 0.81 -4.23 -12.46
C GLY A 97 -0.09 -5.31 -13.03
N TRP A 98 0.06 -6.54 -12.57
CA TRP A 98 -0.77 -7.67 -13.02
C TRP A 98 -2.24 -7.48 -12.65
N ALA A 99 -2.52 -6.91 -11.47
CA ALA A 99 -3.89 -6.63 -11.04
C ALA A 99 -4.52 -5.44 -11.78
N GLN A 100 -3.72 -4.67 -12.49
CA GLN A 100 -4.17 -3.52 -13.30
C GLN A 100 -4.84 -2.43 -12.45
N LEU A 101 -4.33 -2.20 -11.26
CA LEU A 101 -4.83 -1.11 -10.41
C LEU A 101 -4.72 0.23 -11.15
N GLN A 102 -5.79 1.00 -11.09
CA GLN A 102 -5.90 2.27 -11.80
C GLN A 102 -5.04 3.36 -11.20
N ARG A 103 -4.95 3.38 -9.87
CA ARG A 103 -4.22 4.42 -9.16
C ARG A 103 -3.51 3.83 -7.96
N ILE A 104 -2.28 4.28 -7.74
CA ILE A 104 -1.46 3.87 -6.60
C ILE A 104 -1.07 5.13 -5.84
N VAL A 105 -1.35 5.16 -4.54
CA VAL A 105 -1.00 6.25 -3.64
C VAL A 105 -0.15 5.68 -2.52
N TYR A 106 1.07 6.20 -2.36
CA TYR A 106 1.90 5.74 -1.26
C TYR A 106 2.40 6.90 -0.40
N GLY A 107 2.75 6.59 0.83
CA GLY A 107 3.24 7.56 1.79
C GLY A 107 4.72 7.83 1.59
N CYS A 108 5.58 7.21 2.38
CA CYS A 108 7.01 7.48 2.29
C CYS A 108 7.69 6.67 1.20
N PRO A 109 8.62 7.27 0.45
CA PRO A 109 9.46 6.53 -0.48
C PRO A 109 10.38 5.55 0.25
N ASP A 110 10.77 4.48 -0.43
CA ASP A 110 11.79 3.55 0.03
C ASP A 110 12.97 3.63 -0.93
N GLU A 111 14.03 4.30 -0.51
CA GLU A 111 15.18 4.57 -1.37
C GLU A 111 16.02 3.33 -1.65
N LYS A 112 15.91 2.30 -0.81
CA LYS A 112 16.71 1.08 -0.95
C LYS A 112 15.99 0.00 -1.73
N ARG A 113 14.67 -0.19 -1.49
CA ARG A 113 13.91 -1.32 -2.02
C ARG A 113 12.66 -0.92 -2.79
N GLY A 114 12.43 0.37 -2.97
CA GLY A 114 11.28 0.85 -3.70
C GLY A 114 11.30 0.44 -5.16
N TYR A 115 10.13 0.22 -5.72
CA TYR A 115 10.00 -0.21 -7.12
C TYR A 115 10.61 0.77 -8.10
N HIS A 116 10.65 2.06 -7.76
CA HIS A 116 11.18 3.08 -8.67
C HIS A 116 12.65 2.82 -9.04
N GLU A 117 13.39 2.16 -8.15
CA GLU A 117 14.80 1.83 -8.36
C GLU A 117 14.97 0.62 -9.27
N TYR A 118 14.14 -0.41 -9.08
CA TYR A 118 14.34 -1.72 -9.70
C TYR A 118 13.40 -2.00 -10.87
N ALA A 119 12.19 -1.47 -10.84
CA ALA A 119 11.17 -1.76 -11.84
C ALA A 119 10.24 -0.56 -12.04
N PRO A 120 10.75 0.58 -12.52
CA PRO A 120 9.95 1.81 -12.62
C PRO A 120 8.76 1.69 -13.57
N LYS A 121 8.73 0.67 -14.42
CA LYS A 121 7.64 0.45 -15.37
C LYS A 121 6.75 -0.75 -14.98
N ALA A 122 6.81 -1.19 -13.72
CA ALA A 122 6.07 -2.38 -13.28
C ALA A 122 4.55 -2.18 -13.31
N PHE A 123 4.07 -0.95 -13.06
CA PHE A 123 2.63 -0.69 -13.05
C PHE A 123 2.06 -0.65 -14.48
N HIS A 124 0.75 -0.82 -14.57
CA HIS A 124 0.06 -0.68 -15.84
C HIS A 124 0.38 0.69 -16.46
N PRO A 125 0.62 0.77 -17.80
CA PRO A 125 1.00 2.04 -18.45
C PRO A 125 0.02 3.19 -18.23
N LYS A 126 -1.24 2.89 -17.96
CA LYS A 126 -2.27 3.90 -17.72
C LYS A 126 -2.47 4.21 -16.22
N ALA A 127 -1.73 3.55 -15.33
CA ALA A 127 -1.87 3.78 -13.90
C ALA A 127 -1.33 5.16 -13.52
N ASN A 128 -2.01 5.79 -12.57
CA ASN A 128 -1.58 7.06 -12.00
C ASN A 128 -0.95 6.83 -10.64
N VAL A 129 0.15 7.50 -10.36
CA VAL A 129 0.86 7.37 -9.08
C VAL A 129 0.90 8.72 -8.38
N THR A 130 0.52 8.73 -7.11
CA THR A 130 0.67 9.86 -6.21
C THR A 130 1.48 9.39 -5.01
N TYR A 131 2.41 10.19 -4.53
CA TYR A 131 3.22 9.80 -3.37
C TYR A 131 3.42 10.99 -2.43
N GLY A 132 3.90 10.69 -1.24
CA GLY A 132 4.16 11.71 -0.22
C GLY A 132 2.96 12.01 0.67
N VAL A 133 1.86 11.29 0.52
CA VAL A 133 0.68 11.51 1.36
C VAL A 133 0.97 10.94 2.75
N MET A 134 1.04 11.81 3.76
CA MET A 134 1.44 11.46 5.13
C MET A 134 2.82 10.80 5.20
N ALA A 135 3.73 11.21 4.33
CA ALA A 135 5.06 10.60 4.24
C ALA A 135 5.81 10.66 5.56
N ASP A 136 5.74 11.78 6.28
CA ASP A 136 6.48 11.96 7.53
C ASP A 136 5.99 10.98 8.61
N GLU A 137 4.68 10.85 8.75
CA GLU A 137 4.08 9.92 9.72
C GLU A 137 4.41 8.47 9.37
N CYS A 138 4.32 8.12 8.10
CA CYS A 138 4.64 6.75 7.65
C CYS A 138 6.12 6.44 7.88
N ARG A 139 7.00 7.38 7.55
CA ARG A 139 8.45 7.22 7.76
C ARG A 139 8.78 7.11 9.25
N ALA A 140 8.16 7.94 10.08
CA ALA A 140 8.42 7.93 11.51
C ALA A 140 8.07 6.57 12.14
N LEU A 141 6.97 5.98 11.73
CA LEU A 141 6.56 4.66 12.23
C LEU A 141 7.57 3.58 11.83
N MET A 142 8.05 3.60 10.59
CA MET A 142 9.08 2.68 10.11
C MET A 142 10.38 2.85 10.90
N GLN A 143 10.83 4.08 11.08
CA GLN A 143 12.05 4.38 11.82
C GLN A 143 11.97 3.90 13.26
N ARG A 144 10.85 4.16 13.92
CA ARG A 144 10.60 3.72 15.30
C ARG A 144 10.69 2.20 15.43
N PHE A 145 10.08 1.48 14.50
CA PHE A 145 10.11 0.02 14.49
C PHE A 145 11.55 -0.51 14.43
N PHE A 146 12.36 -0.01 13.49
CA PHE A 146 13.73 -0.49 13.33
C PHE A 146 14.65 -0.03 14.46
N GLN A 147 14.43 1.14 15.02
CA GLN A 147 15.21 1.60 16.18
C GLN A 147 15.00 0.71 17.41
N GLU A 148 13.77 0.29 17.64
CA GLU A 148 13.43 -0.56 18.80
C GLU A 148 14.01 -1.99 18.67
N ARG A 149 14.47 -2.39 17.49
CA ARG A 149 14.99 -3.75 17.24
C ARG A 149 16.51 -3.81 17.09
N ARG A 150 17.17 -2.72 17.31
CA ARG A 150 18.64 -2.69 17.30
C ARG A 150 19.22 -3.16 18.63
#